data_493eca9a786f165f7b3570b2a4bf171a
#
_entry.id   493eca9a786f165f7b3570b2a4bf171a
#
_cell.length_a   1.000
_cell.length_b   1.000
_cell.length_c   1.000
_cell.angle_alpha   90.00
_cell.angle_beta   90.00
_cell.angle_gamma   90.00
#
_symmetry.space_group_name_H-M   'P 1'
#
loop_
_entity.id
_entity.type
_entity.pdbx_description
1 polymer ?
#
loop_
_entity_poly.entity_id
_entity_poly.type
_entity_poly.pdbx_seq_one_letter_code
_entity_poly.pdbx_strand_id
1 'polypeptide(L)'
;MTSRKIINSKLKEAVDSVLPITVIVAALCFFFLPVGSGLMLAFLVGAVLLIVGMGLFTLGAELSMTQMGNLIGAKMTKSRRLWLIVVLAFLLGLVITIAEPDLQVLAQNVPGIDKTVLILTVSAGVGIFLTICMLRILLGIPLRRLLLLFYGIVFALAAASDPSFLSVAFDSGGVTTGPMTVPFIMALGVGVASIRSDENAKSDSFGLVALCSIGPILAVLILGFLYPETTGAAVEMEVHDFATTLSVGHGYLEELPAMLGEVAIALLPICVFFLLFQIFSLKLRKLPLLRILIGVGYTYVGLVLFLTGVNVGFSSLGYVLGGVIVDKGLALLLVPLAALMGWFIINAEPAVHVLNKQVEELSAGAISSRAMGMSLSIAIAAAMGLAMVRVLTGISILWFVVPGYGIALALSFFVPSTFTAIAFDSGGVASGPLTATFMLPFAMGATTALGGNTMTDAFGLVALVAMMPLITVQVMGAIYVVKSSRVKTQEAAPVFADEGVIELWEVA
;
A
#
# COMPACT_ATOMS: atom_id res chain seq x y z
N MET A 1 14.01 24.78 2.54
CA MET A 1 14.95 23.70 2.91
C MET A 1 15.94 23.50 1.76
N THR A 2 17.22 23.33 2.06
CA THR A 2 18.25 23.04 1.04
C THR A 2 18.00 21.63 0.47
N SER A 3 18.13 21.43 -0.85
CA SER A 3 17.91 20.12 -1.53
C SER A 3 18.61 18.96 -0.81
N ARG A 4 19.80 19.20 -0.27
CA ARG A 4 20.57 18.21 0.52
C ARG A 4 19.85 17.75 1.79
N LYS A 5 19.10 18.63 2.47
CA LYS A 5 18.33 18.26 3.67
C LYS A 5 17.14 17.36 3.32
N ILE A 6 16.50 17.56 2.17
CA ILE A 6 15.38 16.76 1.72
C ILE A 6 15.86 15.35 1.35
N ILE A 7 16.94 15.24 0.58
CA ILE A 7 17.55 13.94 0.22
C ILE A 7 17.96 13.17 1.48
N ASN A 8 18.63 13.82 2.43
CA ASN A 8 19.03 13.17 3.68
C ASN A 8 17.82 12.72 4.53
N SER A 9 16.71 13.47 4.52
CA SER A 9 15.48 13.07 5.20
C SER A 9 14.89 11.80 4.58
N LYS A 10 14.78 11.75 3.25
CA LYS A 10 14.23 10.58 2.55
C LYS A 10 15.14 9.36 2.64
N LEU A 11 16.45 9.57 2.61
CA LEU A 11 17.40 8.48 2.83
C LEU A 11 17.32 7.96 4.28
N LYS A 12 17.14 8.83 5.26
CA LYS A 12 16.94 8.42 6.65
C LYS A 12 15.63 7.64 6.80
N GLU A 13 14.52 8.09 6.20
CA GLU A 13 13.26 7.34 6.17
C GLU A 13 13.47 5.94 5.60
N ALA A 14 14.20 5.81 4.48
CA ALA A 14 14.51 4.52 3.88
C ALA A 14 15.41 3.63 4.77
N VAL A 15 16.39 4.22 5.47
CA VAL A 15 17.21 3.47 6.45
C VAL A 15 16.35 2.97 7.60
N ASP A 16 15.52 3.83 8.18
CA ASP A 16 14.63 3.48 9.29
C ASP A 16 13.64 2.38 8.88
N SER A 17 13.30 2.28 7.58
CA SER A 17 12.42 1.25 7.00
C SER A 17 13.12 -0.11 6.84
N VAL A 18 14.26 -0.14 6.18
CA VAL A 18 14.90 -1.38 5.73
C VAL A 18 15.82 -1.98 6.79
N LEU A 19 16.50 -1.13 7.58
CA LEU A 19 17.53 -1.56 8.52
C LEU A 19 17.02 -2.52 9.62
N PRO A 20 15.86 -2.29 10.27
CA PRO A 20 15.38 -3.20 11.31
C PRO A 20 15.18 -4.62 10.80
N ILE A 21 14.56 -4.79 9.62
CA ILE A 21 14.35 -6.11 9.02
C ILE A 21 15.67 -6.72 8.63
N THR A 22 16.56 -5.95 8.02
CA THR A 22 17.90 -6.41 7.65
C THR A 22 18.65 -6.95 8.86
N VAL A 23 18.62 -6.24 9.99
CA VAL A 23 19.27 -6.66 11.24
C VAL A 23 18.63 -7.93 11.82
N ILE A 24 17.29 -8.00 11.87
CA ILE A 24 16.57 -9.17 12.37
C ILE A 24 16.92 -10.41 11.52
N VAL A 25 16.82 -10.29 10.20
CA VAL A 25 17.10 -11.39 9.27
C VAL A 25 18.56 -11.80 9.34
N ALA A 26 19.49 -10.83 9.35
CA ALA A 26 20.92 -11.13 9.50
C ALA A 26 21.24 -11.84 10.82
N ALA A 27 20.67 -11.38 11.94
CA ALA A 27 20.83 -12.03 13.23
C ALA A 27 20.26 -13.44 13.26
N LEU A 28 19.08 -13.66 12.66
CA LEU A 28 18.49 -15.01 12.55
C LEU A 28 19.37 -15.95 11.73
N CYS A 29 19.87 -15.51 10.58
CA CYS A 29 20.73 -16.31 9.72
C CYS A 29 22.09 -16.59 10.39
N PHE A 30 22.63 -15.63 11.15
CA PHE A 30 23.94 -15.79 11.78
C PHE A 30 23.91 -16.74 12.98
N PHE A 31 22.85 -16.66 13.81
CA PHE A 31 22.80 -17.37 15.09
C PHE A 31 22.00 -18.67 15.05
N PHE A 32 20.95 -18.73 14.22
CA PHE A 32 19.97 -19.82 14.30
C PHE A 32 19.79 -20.61 13.00
N LEU A 33 19.89 -19.95 11.85
CA LEU A 33 19.51 -20.52 10.55
C LEU A 33 20.63 -20.28 9.54
N PRO A 34 21.70 -21.09 9.55
CA PRO A 34 22.82 -20.87 8.64
C PRO A 34 22.36 -21.00 7.18
N VAL A 35 22.46 -19.87 6.47
CA VAL A 35 22.19 -19.76 5.03
C VAL A 35 23.53 -19.63 4.32
N GLY A 36 23.58 -19.98 3.04
CA GLY A 36 24.80 -19.82 2.23
C GLY A 36 25.37 -18.40 2.30
N SER A 37 26.69 -18.28 2.50
CA SER A 37 27.35 -16.99 2.65
C SER A 37 27.18 -16.07 1.44
N GLY A 38 27.06 -16.63 0.23
CA GLY A 38 26.77 -15.87 -0.99
C GLY A 38 25.38 -15.22 -0.97
N LEU A 39 24.36 -15.99 -0.56
CA LEU A 39 23.00 -15.45 -0.45
C LEU A 39 22.88 -14.38 0.65
N MET A 40 23.60 -14.56 1.78
CA MET A 40 23.67 -13.54 2.82
C MET A 40 24.34 -12.25 2.30
N LEU A 41 25.42 -12.37 1.53
CA LEU A 41 26.07 -11.23 0.92
C LEU A 41 25.14 -10.55 -0.10
N ALA A 42 24.44 -11.32 -0.93
CA ALA A 42 23.44 -10.79 -1.86
C ALA A 42 22.36 -10.00 -1.09
N PHE A 43 21.83 -10.55 -0.01
CA PHE A 43 20.86 -9.85 0.84
C PHE A 43 21.38 -8.53 1.39
N LEU A 44 22.61 -8.48 1.91
CA LEU A 44 23.20 -7.26 2.46
C LEU A 44 23.45 -6.19 1.37
N VAL A 45 23.91 -6.59 0.20
CA VAL A 45 24.04 -5.69 -0.96
C VAL A 45 22.65 -5.22 -1.40
N GLY A 46 21.67 -6.13 -1.47
CA GLY A 46 20.28 -5.82 -1.72
C GLY A 46 19.71 -4.78 -0.74
N ALA A 47 19.99 -4.90 0.56
CA ALA A 47 19.58 -3.94 1.56
C ALA A 47 20.10 -2.51 1.28
N VAL A 48 21.36 -2.40 0.86
CA VAL A 48 21.94 -1.10 0.47
C VAL A 48 21.23 -0.54 -0.76
N LEU A 49 20.98 -1.38 -1.77
CA LEU A 49 20.28 -0.98 -2.98
C LEU A 49 18.83 -0.58 -2.68
N LEU A 50 18.15 -1.32 -1.77
CA LEU A 50 16.80 -0.97 -1.30
C LEU A 50 16.78 0.39 -0.61
N ILE A 51 17.70 0.65 0.30
CA ILE A 51 17.76 1.92 1.04
C ILE A 51 17.96 3.08 0.07
N VAL A 52 18.95 2.99 -0.80
CA VAL A 52 19.24 4.05 -1.78
C VAL A 52 18.08 4.17 -2.78
N GLY A 53 17.61 3.04 -3.31
CA GLY A 53 16.52 2.96 -4.28
C GLY A 53 15.23 3.55 -3.71
N MET A 54 14.82 3.13 -2.52
CA MET A 54 13.61 3.60 -1.83
C MET A 54 13.69 5.10 -1.51
N GLY A 55 14.84 5.59 -1.03
CA GLY A 55 15.04 7.01 -0.75
C GLY A 55 14.93 7.88 -2.00
N LEU A 56 15.51 7.45 -3.12
CA LEU A 56 15.43 8.17 -4.39
C LEU A 56 14.03 8.10 -5.00
N PHE A 57 13.41 6.92 -5.00
CA PHE A 57 12.12 6.75 -5.64
C PHE A 57 10.99 7.47 -4.85
N THR A 58 10.98 7.45 -3.51
CA THR A 58 10.01 8.20 -2.71
C THR A 58 10.15 9.71 -2.90
N LEU A 59 11.41 10.21 -2.95
CA LEU A 59 11.68 11.60 -3.30
C LEU A 59 11.17 11.94 -4.71
N GLY A 60 11.44 11.06 -5.66
CA GLY A 60 11.03 11.21 -7.05
C GLY A 60 9.50 11.21 -7.19
N ALA A 61 8.81 10.30 -6.54
CA ALA A 61 7.35 10.21 -6.54
C ALA A 61 6.70 11.48 -5.95
N GLU A 62 7.25 12.02 -4.86
CA GLU A 62 6.77 13.26 -4.25
C GLU A 62 6.98 14.48 -5.18
N LEU A 63 8.12 14.56 -5.86
CA LEU A 63 8.44 15.64 -6.79
C LEU A 63 7.68 15.54 -8.14
N SER A 64 7.32 14.34 -8.57
CA SER A 64 6.66 14.09 -9.86
C SER A 64 5.19 13.68 -9.69
N MET A 65 4.91 12.52 -9.12
CA MET A 65 3.56 11.92 -9.10
C MET A 65 2.56 12.76 -8.31
N THR A 66 2.93 13.21 -7.11
CA THR A 66 2.08 14.10 -6.29
C THR A 66 1.81 15.43 -7.01
N GLN A 67 2.82 16.01 -7.65
CA GLN A 67 2.64 17.28 -8.40
C GLN A 67 1.78 17.07 -9.65
N MET A 68 1.99 15.98 -10.39
CA MET A 68 1.15 15.60 -11.53
C MET A 68 -0.31 15.42 -11.10
N GLY A 69 -0.56 14.65 -10.03
CA GLY A 69 -1.90 14.42 -9.48
C GLY A 69 -2.63 15.72 -9.15
N ASN A 70 -1.99 16.61 -8.41
CA ASN A 70 -2.55 17.93 -8.04
C ASN A 70 -2.89 18.79 -9.28
N LEU A 71 -1.96 18.90 -10.21
CA LEU A 71 -2.13 19.73 -11.41
C LEU A 71 -3.23 19.18 -12.34
N ILE A 72 -3.25 17.88 -12.53
CA ILE A 72 -4.23 17.21 -13.40
C ILE A 72 -5.60 17.27 -12.73
N GLY A 73 -5.72 16.96 -11.44
CA GLY A 73 -6.96 16.99 -10.68
C GLY A 73 -7.62 18.38 -10.72
N ALA A 74 -6.84 19.43 -10.42
CA ALA A 74 -7.31 20.81 -10.49
C ALA A 74 -7.76 21.23 -11.91
N LYS A 75 -7.10 20.69 -12.95
CA LYS A 75 -7.46 21.03 -14.33
C LYS A 75 -8.67 20.23 -14.83
N MET A 76 -8.80 18.98 -14.45
CA MET A 76 -9.94 18.13 -14.80
C MET A 76 -11.25 18.75 -14.36
N THR A 77 -11.31 19.21 -13.12
CA THR A 77 -12.54 19.77 -12.53
C THR A 77 -12.92 21.11 -13.16
N LYS A 78 -11.94 21.91 -13.59
CA LYS A 78 -12.21 23.17 -14.31
C LYS A 78 -12.87 22.96 -15.68
N SER A 79 -12.74 21.79 -16.29
CA SER A 79 -13.28 21.53 -17.63
C SER A 79 -14.81 21.44 -17.66
N ARG A 80 -15.48 21.16 -16.54
CA ARG A 80 -16.93 20.92 -16.39
C ARG A 80 -17.55 19.89 -17.35
N ARG A 81 -16.70 19.10 -18.06
CA ARG A 81 -17.14 18.08 -19.00
C ARG A 81 -17.02 16.71 -18.35
N LEU A 82 -18.13 16.13 -17.94
CA LEU A 82 -18.18 14.86 -17.23
C LEU A 82 -17.47 13.72 -17.98
N TRP A 83 -17.72 13.59 -19.30
CA TRP A 83 -17.09 12.55 -20.12
C TRP A 83 -15.57 12.62 -20.13
N LEU A 84 -15.00 13.86 -20.11
CA LEU A 84 -13.57 14.07 -20.07
C LEU A 84 -12.99 13.61 -18.71
N ILE A 85 -13.70 13.89 -17.62
CA ILE A 85 -13.30 13.47 -16.28
C ILE A 85 -13.28 11.94 -16.19
N VAL A 86 -14.32 11.28 -16.73
CA VAL A 86 -14.43 9.81 -16.80
C VAL A 86 -13.25 9.20 -17.56
N VAL A 87 -12.99 9.67 -18.77
CA VAL A 87 -11.91 9.13 -19.61
C VAL A 87 -10.55 9.39 -18.98
N LEU A 88 -10.30 10.60 -18.47
CA LEU A 88 -9.02 10.93 -17.85
C LEU A 88 -8.81 10.15 -16.55
N ALA A 89 -9.83 9.98 -15.71
CA ALA A 89 -9.72 9.20 -14.49
C ALA A 89 -9.40 7.73 -14.79
N PHE A 90 -10.08 7.13 -15.77
CA PHE A 90 -9.81 5.77 -16.21
C PHE A 90 -8.36 5.60 -16.68
N LEU A 91 -7.92 6.46 -17.59
CA LEU A 91 -6.56 6.40 -18.15
C LEU A 91 -5.50 6.65 -17.06
N LEU A 92 -5.74 7.60 -16.16
CA LEU A 92 -4.83 7.87 -15.06
C LEU A 92 -4.71 6.69 -14.09
N GLY A 93 -5.83 6.10 -13.68
CA GLY A 93 -5.83 4.94 -12.80
C GLY A 93 -5.11 3.75 -13.45
N LEU A 94 -5.35 3.50 -14.73
CA LEU A 94 -4.68 2.45 -15.48
C LEU A 94 -3.17 2.69 -15.55
N VAL A 95 -2.77 3.88 -15.98
CA VAL A 95 -1.36 4.21 -16.25
C VAL A 95 -0.52 4.27 -14.98
N ILE A 96 -1.05 4.85 -13.88
CA ILE A 96 -0.29 4.93 -12.62
C ILE A 96 -0.11 3.56 -11.98
N THR A 97 -1.10 2.68 -12.12
CA THR A 97 -1.05 1.33 -11.54
C THR A 97 -0.09 0.42 -12.30
N ILE A 98 0.03 0.55 -13.62
CA ILE A 98 1.06 -0.17 -14.40
C ILE A 98 2.47 0.13 -13.86
N ALA A 99 2.70 1.36 -13.41
CA ALA A 99 3.99 1.80 -12.89
C ALA A 99 4.24 1.39 -11.42
N GLU A 100 3.27 0.76 -10.73
CA GLU A 100 3.39 0.41 -9.31
C GLU A 100 4.36 -0.77 -9.10
N PRO A 101 5.48 -0.59 -8.35
CA PRO A 101 6.50 -1.63 -8.18
C PRO A 101 5.96 -2.86 -7.45
N ASP A 102 5.10 -2.69 -6.47
CA ASP A 102 4.55 -3.80 -5.68
C ASP A 102 3.68 -4.71 -6.55
N LEU A 103 2.95 -4.14 -7.53
CA LEU A 103 2.20 -4.91 -8.52
C LEU A 103 3.13 -5.69 -9.46
N GLN A 104 4.26 -5.10 -9.85
CA GLN A 104 5.26 -5.80 -10.68
C GLN A 104 5.80 -7.04 -9.96
N VAL A 105 6.13 -6.91 -8.66
CA VAL A 105 6.60 -8.02 -7.82
C VAL A 105 5.52 -9.07 -7.62
N LEU A 106 4.27 -8.67 -7.33
CA LEU A 106 3.17 -9.63 -7.23
C LEU A 106 3.01 -10.42 -8.53
N ALA A 107 2.99 -9.74 -9.68
CA ALA A 107 2.76 -10.36 -10.98
C ALA A 107 3.88 -11.33 -11.39
N GLN A 108 5.11 -11.11 -10.93
CA GLN A 108 6.24 -12.05 -11.12
C GLN A 108 6.05 -13.33 -10.32
N ASN A 109 5.41 -13.24 -9.15
CA ASN A 109 5.27 -14.35 -8.21
C ASN A 109 3.98 -15.17 -8.43
N VAL A 110 3.03 -14.72 -9.28
CA VAL A 110 1.78 -15.46 -9.55
C VAL A 110 2.00 -16.45 -10.68
N PRO A 111 1.89 -17.78 -10.42
CA PRO A 111 2.08 -18.80 -11.44
C PRO A 111 0.89 -18.91 -12.39
N GLY A 112 1.15 -19.38 -13.60
CA GLY A 112 0.11 -19.76 -14.55
C GLY A 112 -0.66 -18.62 -15.22
N ILE A 113 -0.35 -17.36 -14.87
CA ILE A 113 -0.90 -16.17 -15.52
C ILE A 113 0.26 -15.36 -16.08
N ASP A 114 0.10 -14.93 -17.34
CA ASP A 114 1.08 -14.00 -17.93
C ASP A 114 1.15 -12.70 -17.13
N LYS A 115 2.38 -12.28 -16.79
CA LYS A 115 2.67 -11.06 -16.00
C LYS A 115 1.94 -9.85 -16.56
N THR A 116 1.97 -9.69 -17.88
CA THR A 116 1.35 -8.53 -18.57
C THR A 116 -0.16 -8.55 -18.46
N VAL A 117 -0.78 -9.74 -18.60
CA VAL A 117 -2.23 -9.91 -18.47
C VAL A 117 -2.68 -9.55 -17.05
N LEU A 118 -1.97 -10.01 -16.03
CA LEU A 118 -2.31 -9.70 -14.64
C LEU A 118 -2.19 -8.19 -14.37
N ILE A 119 -1.07 -7.58 -14.77
CA ILE A 119 -0.83 -6.14 -14.58
C ILE A 119 -1.91 -5.32 -15.28
N LEU A 120 -2.23 -5.61 -16.54
CA LEU A 120 -3.25 -4.86 -17.30
C LEU A 120 -4.64 -5.04 -16.70
N THR A 121 -5.00 -6.25 -16.27
CA THR A 121 -6.30 -6.55 -15.66
C THR A 121 -6.48 -5.77 -14.35
N VAL A 122 -5.49 -5.83 -13.48
CA VAL A 122 -5.46 -5.13 -12.20
C VAL A 122 -5.51 -3.62 -12.42
N SER A 123 -4.70 -3.10 -13.35
CA SER A 123 -4.65 -1.67 -13.67
C SER A 123 -5.95 -1.16 -14.28
N ALA A 124 -6.63 -1.97 -15.10
CA ALA A 124 -7.97 -1.64 -15.62
C ALA A 124 -8.99 -1.58 -14.47
N GLY A 125 -8.92 -2.49 -13.50
CA GLY A 125 -9.72 -2.47 -12.28
C GLY A 125 -9.57 -1.15 -11.52
N VAL A 126 -8.33 -0.71 -11.28
CA VAL A 126 -8.05 0.59 -10.63
C VAL A 126 -8.59 1.74 -11.48
N GLY A 127 -8.40 1.71 -12.80
CA GLY A 127 -8.92 2.74 -13.71
C GLY A 127 -10.43 2.92 -13.62
N ILE A 128 -11.18 1.81 -13.64
CA ILE A 128 -12.65 1.82 -13.48
C ILE A 128 -13.03 2.41 -12.12
N PHE A 129 -12.39 1.95 -11.04
CA PHE A 129 -12.74 2.39 -9.69
C PHE A 129 -12.28 3.81 -9.40
N LEU A 130 -11.18 4.29 -9.96
CA LEU A 130 -10.81 5.71 -9.89
C LEU A 130 -11.85 6.58 -10.60
N THR A 131 -12.41 6.10 -11.71
CA THR A 131 -13.54 6.77 -12.37
C THR A 131 -14.76 6.85 -11.48
N ILE A 132 -15.12 5.75 -10.80
CA ILE A 132 -16.22 5.71 -9.84
C ILE A 132 -15.95 6.67 -8.67
N CYS A 133 -14.71 6.75 -8.18
CA CYS A 133 -14.29 7.71 -7.17
C CYS A 133 -14.53 9.16 -7.59
N MET A 134 -14.13 9.51 -8.81
CA MET A 134 -14.35 10.86 -9.32
C MET A 134 -15.84 11.18 -9.46
N LEU A 135 -16.62 10.24 -9.98
CA LEU A 135 -18.08 10.38 -10.07
C LEU A 135 -18.72 10.50 -8.68
N ARG A 136 -18.26 9.71 -7.71
CA ARG A 136 -18.70 9.79 -6.31
C ARG A 136 -18.55 11.21 -5.75
N ILE A 137 -17.34 11.79 -5.90
CA ILE A 137 -17.06 13.15 -5.40
C ILE A 137 -17.98 14.16 -6.08
N LEU A 138 -18.16 14.08 -7.39
CA LEU A 138 -18.97 15.02 -8.17
C LEU A 138 -20.48 14.89 -7.86
N LEU A 139 -20.97 13.67 -7.61
CA LEU A 139 -22.38 13.39 -7.34
C LEU A 139 -22.72 13.43 -5.85
N GLY A 140 -21.75 13.59 -4.96
CA GLY A 140 -21.93 13.60 -3.52
C GLY A 140 -22.42 12.25 -2.94
N ILE A 141 -22.03 11.12 -3.56
CA ILE A 141 -22.46 9.79 -3.11
C ILE A 141 -21.68 9.40 -1.85
N PRO A 142 -22.36 8.98 -0.75
CA PRO A 142 -21.68 8.56 0.47
C PRO A 142 -20.79 7.33 0.26
N LEU A 143 -19.52 7.40 0.70
CA LEU A 143 -18.55 6.31 0.56
C LEU A 143 -19.08 4.97 1.10
N ARG A 144 -19.70 4.99 2.28
CA ARG A 144 -20.25 3.79 2.94
C ARG A 144 -21.16 2.97 2.04
N ARG A 145 -22.05 3.63 1.27
CA ARG A 145 -22.97 2.92 0.35
C ARG A 145 -22.21 2.18 -0.74
N LEU A 146 -21.17 2.78 -1.29
CA LEU A 146 -20.33 2.16 -2.31
C LEU A 146 -19.50 1.01 -1.74
N LEU A 147 -18.94 1.18 -0.53
CA LEU A 147 -18.20 0.11 0.14
C LEU A 147 -19.11 -1.11 0.38
N LEU A 148 -20.32 -0.92 0.92
CA LEU A 148 -21.27 -2.00 1.15
C LEU A 148 -21.65 -2.70 -0.16
N LEU A 149 -21.95 -1.93 -1.20
CA LEU A 149 -22.31 -2.48 -2.52
C LEU A 149 -21.17 -3.31 -3.11
N PHE A 150 -19.98 -2.72 -3.20
CA PHE A 150 -18.85 -3.37 -3.90
C PHE A 150 -18.25 -4.52 -3.10
N TYR A 151 -18.12 -4.43 -1.77
CA TYR A 151 -17.71 -5.59 -0.97
C TYR A 151 -18.77 -6.69 -0.98
N GLY A 152 -20.09 -6.36 -1.06
CA GLY A 152 -21.12 -7.35 -1.31
C GLY A 152 -20.92 -8.10 -2.64
N ILE A 153 -20.58 -7.39 -3.71
CA ILE A 153 -20.25 -7.98 -5.00
C ILE A 153 -18.94 -8.81 -4.92
N VAL A 154 -17.89 -8.29 -4.27
CA VAL A 154 -16.63 -9.02 -4.05
C VAL A 154 -16.90 -10.37 -3.37
N PHE A 155 -17.65 -10.40 -2.26
CA PHE A 155 -17.89 -11.64 -1.54
C PHE A 155 -18.83 -12.59 -2.28
N ALA A 156 -19.79 -12.05 -3.05
CA ALA A 156 -20.64 -12.88 -3.92
C ALA A 156 -19.81 -13.56 -5.03
N LEU A 157 -18.90 -12.84 -5.68
CA LEU A 157 -17.99 -13.41 -6.67
C LEU A 157 -16.97 -14.36 -6.03
N ALA A 158 -16.41 -13.99 -4.88
CA ALA A 158 -15.46 -14.84 -4.15
C ALA A 158 -16.06 -16.19 -3.76
N ALA A 159 -17.34 -16.24 -3.40
CA ALA A 159 -18.03 -17.50 -3.10
C ALA A 159 -18.20 -18.42 -4.32
N ALA A 160 -18.13 -17.88 -5.53
CA ALA A 160 -18.23 -18.62 -6.79
C ALA A 160 -16.87 -18.85 -7.47
N SER A 161 -15.79 -18.24 -6.96
CA SER A 161 -14.45 -18.30 -7.56
C SER A 161 -13.65 -19.50 -7.09
N ASP A 162 -12.69 -19.95 -7.91
CA ASP A 162 -11.73 -20.97 -7.53
C ASP A 162 -10.87 -20.50 -6.33
N PRO A 163 -10.62 -21.35 -5.32
CA PRO A 163 -9.79 -21.01 -4.16
C PRO A 163 -8.38 -20.50 -4.51
N SER A 164 -7.78 -20.95 -5.60
CA SER A 164 -6.45 -20.51 -6.05
C SER A 164 -6.40 -19.02 -6.39
N PHE A 165 -7.48 -18.49 -6.97
CA PHE A 165 -7.56 -17.08 -7.33
C PHE A 165 -7.96 -16.16 -6.17
N LEU A 166 -8.62 -16.69 -5.13
CA LEU A 166 -9.10 -15.88 -4.02
C LEU A 166 -7.97 -15.13 -3.33
N SER A 167 -6.92 -15.83 -2.97
CA SER A 167 -5.79 -15.25 -2.24
C SER A 167 -5.09 -14.17 -3.06
N VAL A 168 -4.82 -14.46 -4.35
CA VAL A 168 -4.19 -13.51 -5.28
C VAL A 168 -5.09 -12.30 -5.54
N ALA A 169 -6.41 -12.51 -5.69
CA ALA A 169 -7.36 -11.43 -5.90
C ALA A 169 -7.37 -10.46 -4.72
N PHE A 170 -7.46 -10.95 -3.49
CA PHE A 170 -7.43 -10.08 -2.31
C PHE A 170 -6.07 -9.41 -2.13
N ASP A 171 -4.95 -10.07 -2.40
CA ASP A 171 -3.62 -9.47 -2.37
C ASP A 171 -3.47 -8.36 -3.41
N SER A 172 -4.04 -8.54 -4.61
CA SER A 172 -3.98 -7.52 -5.66
C SER A 172 -4.60 -6.18 -5.22
N GLY A 173 -5.63 -6.22 -4.36
CA GLY A 173 -6.23 -5.02 -3.78
C GLY A 173 -5.27 -4.25 -2.85
N GLY A 174 -4.38 -4.95 -2.15
CA GLY A 174 -3.36 -4.35 -1.29
C GLY A 174 -2.18 -3.79 -2.08
N VAL A 175 -1.59 -4.58 -2.99
CA VAL A 175 -0.36 -4.19 -3.71
C VAL A 175 -0.55 -3.06 -4.72
N THR A 176 -1.76 -2.79 -5.19
CA THR A 176 -2.03 -1.70 -6.15
C THR A 176 -2.02 -0.32 -5.53
N THR A 177 -2.06 -0.24 -4.22
CA THR A 177 -2.08 1.01 -3.48
C THR A 177 -0.75 1.24 -2.75
N GLY A 178 0.32 1.20 -3.50
CA GLY A 178 1.68 1.36 -3.03
C GLY A 178 2.20 2.81 -3.10
N PRO A 179 3.52 2.98 -2.97
CA PRO A 179 4.16 4.28 -2.77
C PRO A 179 4.12 5.23 -3.97
N MET A 180 3.74 4.78 -5.16
CA MET A 180 3.51 5.66 -6.32
C MET A 180 2.03 6.03 -6.47
N THR A 181 1.17 5.04 -6.37
CA THR A 181 -0.27 5.16 -6.65
C THR A 181 -0.97 5.98 -5.57
N VAL A 182 -0.68 5.75 -4.28
CA VAL A 182 -1.35 6.44 -3.16
C VAL A 182 -1.13 7.95 -3.19
N PRO A 183 0.11 8.48 -3.25
CA PRO A 183 0.32 9.93 -3.28
C PRO A 183 -0.33 10.60 -4.49
N PHE A 184 -0.33 9.91 -5.64
CA PHE A 184 -0.96 10.40 -6.85
C PHE A 184 -2.49 10.48 -6.74
N ILE A 185 -3.15 9.39 -6.31
CA ILE A 185 -4.61 9.31 -6.18
C ILE A 185 -5.10 10.29 -5.10
N MET A 186 -4.41 10.39 -3.97
CA MET A 186 -4.76 11.33 -2.91
C MET A 186 -4.62 12.78 -3.40
N ALA A 187 -3.53 13.12 -4.10
CA ALA A 187 -3.32 14.43 -4.67
C ALA A 187 -4.39 14.77 -5.74
N LEU A 188 -4.76 13.81 -6.58
CA LEU A 188 -5.84 13.94 -7.54
C LEU A 188 -7.17 14.23 -6.82
N GLY A 189 -7.48 13.49 -5.76
CA GLY A 189 -8.69 13.66 -4.94
C GLY A 189 -8.77 15.04 -4.29
N VAL A 190 -7.69 15.48 -3.66
CA VAL A 190 -7.58 16.83 -3.09
C VAL A 190 -7.77 17.90 -4.18
N GLY A 191 -7.13 17.71 -5.35
CA GLY A 191 -7.28 18.61 -6.50
C GLY A 191 -8.72 18.71 -7.00
N VAL A 192 -9.45 17.59 -7.02
CA VAL A 192 -10.88 17.56 -7.41
C VAL A 192 -11.77 18.14 -6.32
N ALA A 193 -11.55 17.78 -5.06
CA ALA A 193 -12.35 18.27 -3.94
C ALA A 193 -12.19 19.77 -3.67
N SER A 194 -11.02 20.34 -3.97
CA SER A 194 -10.71 21.77 -3.72
C SER A 194 -11.62 22.76 -4.46
N ILE A 195 -12.40 22.32 -5.44
CA ILE A 195 -13.32 23.17 -6.21
C ILE A 195 -14.72 23.16 -5.60
N ARG A 196 -15.01 22.21 -4.74
CA ARG A 196 -16.25 22.18 -3.96
C ARG A 196 -16.09 23.10 -2.74
N SER A 197 -17.10 23.96 -2.52
CA SER A 197 -17.12 24.93 -1.41
C SER A 197 -17.93 24.45 -0.21
N ASP A 198 -18.39 23.18 -0.22
CA ASP A 198 -19.20 22.60 0.84
C ASP A 198 -18.31 22.02 1.97
N GLU A 199 -18.88 21.95 3.18
CA GLU A 199 -18.18 21.47 4.38
C GLU A 199 -17.67 20.00 4.24
N ASN A 200 -18.30 19.21 3.38
CA ASN A 200 -17.96 17.83 3.12
C ASN A 200 -16.80 17.65 2.12
N ALA A 201 -16.39 18.71 1.42
CA ALA A 201 -15.35 18.63 0.38
C ALA A 201 -14.03 18.02 0.90
N LYS A 202 -13.63 18.39 2.13
CA LYS A 202 -12.42 17.83 2.77
C LYS A 202 -12.57 16.36 3.12
N SER A 203 -13.73 15.93 3.62
CA SER A 203 -13.97 14.53 3.96
C SER A 203 -14.13 13.65 2.72
N ASP A 204 -14.65 14.20 1.63
CA ASP A 204 -14.85 13.50 0.37
C ASP A 204 -13.55 13.31 -0.43
N SER A 205 -12.47 14.03 -0.09
CA SER A 205 -11.13 13.77 -0.65
C SER A 205 -10.50 12.47 -0.17
N PHE A 206 -11.02 11.88 0.91
CA PHE A 206 -10.64 10.54 1.40
C PHE A 206 -11.57 9.44 0.86
N GLY A 207 -11.11 8.21 0.94
CA GLY A 207 -11.83 7.03 0.48
C GLY A 207 -11.64 6.74 -1.01
N LEU A 208 -10.68 7.39 -1.67
CA LEU A 208 -10.34 7.12 -3.06
C LEU A 208 -9.49 5.85 -3.16
N VAL A 209 -8.46 5.76 -2.34
CA VAL A 209 -7.57 4.60 -2.28
C VAL A 209 -8.37 3.35 -1.91
N ALA A 210 -9.30 3.49 -0.95
CA ALA A 210 -10.24 2.46 -0.54
C ALA A 210 -11.02 1.83 -1.70
N LEU A 211 -11.65 2.66 -2.53
CA LEU A 211 -12.40 2.17 -3.69
C LEU A 211 -11.46 1.63 -4.77
N CYS A 212 -10.33 2.28 -5.01
CA CYS A 212 -9.33 1.82 -5.97
C CYS A 212 -8.74 0.45 -5.60
N SER A 213 -8.71 0.06 -4.33
CA SER A 213 -8.31 -1.29 -3.89
C SER A 213 -9.34 -2.37 -4.23
N ILE A 214 -10.64 -2.02 -4.32
CA ILE A 214 -11.69 -2.99 -4.64
C ILE A 214 -11.64 -3.38 -6.13
N GLY A 215 -11.27 -2.43 -7.00
CA GLY A 215 -11.18 -2.67 -8.44
C GLY A 215 -10.30 -3.87 -8.84
N PRO A 216 -9.05 -3.92 -8.39
CA PRO A 216 -8.16 -5.05 -8.56
C PRO A 216 -8.73 -6.37 -8.08
N ILE A 217 -9.32 -6.39 -6.88
CA ILE A 217 -9.93 -7.62 -6.33
C ILE A 217 -10.99 -8.16 -7.30
N LEU A 218 -11.92 -7.31 -7.73
CA LEU A 218 -12.96 -7.70 -8.68
C LEU A 218 -12.38 -8.12 -10.03
N ALA A 219 -11.39 -7.38 -10.54
CA ALA A 219 -10.77 -7.67 -11.82
C ALA A 219 -10.07 -9.04 -11.83
N VAL A 220 -9.33 -9.37 -10.75
CA VAL A 220 -8.65 -10.67 -10.64
C VAL A 220 -9.64 -11.81 -10.37
N LEU A 221 -10.71 -11.59 -9.58
CA LEU A 221 -11.77 -12.59 -9.43
C LEU A 221 -12.43 -12.90 -10.77
N ILE A 222 -12.71 -11.88 -11.60
CA ILE A 222 -13.26 -12.08 -12.95
C ILE A 222 -12.24 -12.79 -13.85
N LEU A 223 -10.95 -12.43 -13.75
CA LEU A 223 -9.89 -13.10 -14.50
C LEU A 223 -9.85 -14.60 -14.19
N GLY A 224 -10.06 -14.98 -12.92
CA GLY A 224 -10.10 -16.38 -12.47
C GLY A 224 -11.17 -17.23 -13.18
N PHE A 225 -12.29 -16.63 -13.59
CA PHE A 225 -13.29 -17.33 -14.39
C PHE A 225 -12.86 -17.54 -15.86
N LEU A 226 -11.90 -16.75 -16.36
CA LEU A 226 -11.37 -16.87 -17.71
C LEU A 226 -10.17 -17.81 -17.80
N TYR A 227 -9.54 -18.11 -16.66
CA TYR A 227 -8.38 -19.01 -16.54
C TYR A 227 -8.66 -20.17 -15.56
N PRO A 228 -9.62 -21.07 -15.89
CA PRO A 228 -10.09 -22.09 -14.96
C PRO A 228 -9.08 -23.22 -14.68
N GLU A 229 -7.99 -23.33 -15.44
CA GLU A 229 -7.04 -24.44 -15.40
C GLU A 229 -5.65 -24.06 -14.85
N THR A 230 -5.50 -23.00 -14.07
CA THR A 230 -4.25 -22.81 -13.33
C THR A 230 -4.18 -23.79 -12.17
N THR A 231 -4.08 -25.07 -12.52
CA THR A 231 -3.75 -26.16 -11.58
C THR A 231 -2.41 -25.82 -10.96
N GLY A 232 -2.40 -25.71 -9.64
CA GLY A 232 -1.29 -25.29 -8.81
C GLY A 232 0.04 -25.99 -9.13
N ALA A 233 0.71 -25.48 -10.16
CA ALA A 233 2.12 -25.73 -10.32
C ALA A 233 2.78 -25.06 -9.11
N ALA A 234 3.42 -25.86 -8.26
CA ALA A 234 4.29 -25.34 -7.23
C ALA A 234 5.32 -24.44 -7.95
N VAL A 235 5.21 -23.12 -7.77
CA VAL A 235 6.23 -22.21 -8.28
C VAL A 235 7.38 -22.29 -7.30
N GLU A 236 8.36 -23.07 -7.65
CA GLU A 236 9.68 -22.93 -7.05
C GLU A 236 10.24 -21.59 -7.56
N MET A 237 10.39 -20.65 -6.66
CA MET A 237 11.07 -19.41 -6.95
C MET A 237 12.50 -19.74 -7.36
N GLU A 238 12.98 -19.25 -8.50
CA GLU A 238 14.37 -19.42 -8.88
C GLU A 238 15.26 -18.71 -7.87
N VAL A 239 15.82 -19.48 -6.96
CA VAL A 239 16.79 -18.99 -5.99
C VAL A 239 18.17 -19.05 -6.62
N HIS A 240 18.80 -17.92 -6.75
CA HIS A 240 20.18 -17.85 -7.24
C HIS A 240 21.13 -18.51 -6.23
N ASP A 241 21.83 -19.54 -6.64
CA ASP A 241 22.90 -20.13 -5.82
C ASP A 241 24.21 -19.37 -6.06
N PHE A 242 24.62 -18.63 -5.04
CA PHE A 242 25.84 -17.83 -5.08
C PHE A 242 26.98 -18.55 -4.37
N ALA A 243 27.77 -19.29 -5.13
CA ALA A 243 28.94 -20.00 -4.60
C ALA A 243 30.11 -19.09 -4.20
N THR A 244 30.23 -17.90 -4.81
CA THR A 244 31.34 -16.98 -4.61
C THR A 244 30.86 -15.51 -4.55
N THR A 245 31.68 -14.62 -3.97
CA THR A 245 31.43 -13.17 -3.99
C THR A 245 31.35 -12.62 -5.41
N LEU A 246 32.08 -13.19 -6.35
CA LEU A 246 32.06 -12.80 -7.75
C LEU A 246 30.71 -13.17 -8.39
N SER A 247 30.14 -14.36 -8.08
CA SER A 247 28.83 -14.76 -8.59
C SER A 247 27.71 -13.85 -8.09
N VAL A 248 27.81 -13.32 -6.86
CA VAL A 248 26.87 -12.29 -6.37
C VAL A 248 26.96 -11.02 -7.22
N GLY A 249 28.17 -10.55 -7.50
CA GLY A 249 28.37 -9.39 -8.37
C GLY A 249 27.81 -9.60 -9.79
N HIS A 250 28.00 -10.79 -10.37
CA HIS A 250 27.43 -11.14 -11.67
C HIS A 250 25.91 -11.15 -11.63
N GLY A 251 25.27 -11.73 -10.60
CA GLY A 251 23.81 -11.72 -10.47
C GLY A 251 23.22 -10.30 -10.48
N TYR A 252 23.84 -9.36 -9.77
CA TYR A 252 23.42 -7.96 -9.81
C TYR A 252 23.65 -7.28 -11.17
N LEU A 253 24.76 -7.60 -11.83
CA LEU A 253 25.10 -7.03 -13.16
C LEU A 253 24.20 -7.61 -14.27
N GLU A 254 23.72 -8.82 -14.15
CA GLU A 254 22.78 -9.46 -15.08
C GLU A 254 21.37 -8.94 -14.89
N GLU A 255 20.94 -8.74 -13.64
CA GLU A 255 19.60 -8.26 -13.32
C GLU A 255 19.40 -6.76 -13.64
N LEU A 256 20.44 -5.94 -13.44
CA LEU A 256 20.34 -4.48 -13.60
C LEU A 256 19.88 -4.04 -15.00
N PRO A 257 20.39 -4.58 -16.13
CA PRO A 257 19.90 -4.24 -17.46
C PRO A 257 18.43 -4.62 -17.71
N ALA A 258 18.00 -5.75 -17.16
CA ALA A 258 16.59 -6.18 -17.22
C ALA A 258 15.69 -5.16 -16.52
N MET A 259 16.05 -4.77 -15.29
CA MET A 259 15.31 -3.78 -14.51
C MET A 259 15.31 -2.39 -15.16
N LEU A 260 16.41 -1.98 -15.80
CA LEU A 260 16.43 -0.73 -16.58
C LEU A 260 15.36 -0.73 -17.68
N GLY A 261 15.21 -1.84 -18.40
CA GLY A 261 14.17 -1.99 -19.44
C GLY A 261 12.76 -2.05 -18.86
N GLU A 262 12.52 -2.89 -17.86
CA GLU A 262 11.20 -3.08 -17.25
C GLU A 262 10.66 -1.78 -16.62
N VAL A 263 11.48 -1.08 -15.85
CA VAL A 263 11.10 0.18 -15.21
C VAL A 263 10.86 1.29 -16.25
N ALA A 264 11.66 1.33 -17.33
CA ALA A 264 11.41 2.28 -18.43
C ALA A 264 10.05 2.03 -19.07
N ILE A 265 9.71 0.78 -19.37
CA ILE A 265 8.42 0.38 -19.96
C ILE A 265 7.28 0.70 -18.99
N ALA A 266 7.43 0.43 -17.70
CA ALA A 266 6.42 0.70 -16.67
C ALA A 266 6.13 2.20 -16.50
N LEU A 267 7.17 3.06 -16.51
CA LEU A 267 7.02 4.51 -16.37
C LEU A 267 6.62 5.23 -17.67
N LEU A 268 6.87 4.61 -18.83
CA LEU A 268 6.61 5.23 -20.12
C LEU A 268 5.17 5.73 -20.30
N PRO A 269 4.11 4.93 -19.96
CA PRO A 269 2.73 5.36 -20.13
C PRO A 269 2.39 6.64 -19.36
N ILE A 270 2.83 6.77 -18.09
CA ILE A 270 2.54 7.95 -17.30
C ILE A 270 3.33 9.17 -17.79
N CYS A 271 4.57 8.97 -18.24
CA CYS A 271 5.38 10.03 -18.83
C CYS A 271 4.75 10.56 -20.13
N VAL A 272 4.32 9.66 -21.02
CA VAL A 272 3.65 10.03 -22.27
C VAL A 272 2.33 10.76 -21.97
N PHE A 273 1.51 10.21 -21.05
CA PHE A 273 0.26 10.85 -20.65
C PHE A 273 0.51 12.27 -20.12
N PHE A 274 1.47 12.42 -19.19
CA PHE A 274 1.79 13.73 -18.61
C PHE A 274 2.30 14.71 -19.67
N LEU A 275 3.17 14.29 -20.60
CA LEU A 275 3.70 15.15 -21.65
C LEU A 275 2.60 15.59 -22.61
N LEU A 276 1.69 14.68 -23.00
CA LEU A 276 0.52 15.03 -23.82
C LEU A 276 -0.36 16.05 -23.07
N PHE A 277 -0.64 15.79 -21.79
CA PHE A 277 -1.45 16.69 -20.97
C PHE A 277 -0.77 18.06 -20.74
N GLN A 278 0.56 18.06 -20.61
CA GLN A 278 1.37 19.28 -20.54
C GLN A 278 1.23 20.14 -21.82
N ILE A 279 1.33 19.52 -23.00
CA ILE A 279 1.27 20.22 -24.30
C ILE A 279 -0.13 20.82 -24.53
N PHE A 280 -1.18 20.02 -24.32
CA PHE A 280 -2.54 20.41 -24.66
C PHE A 280 -3.26 21.21 -23.58
N SER A 281 -2.95 20.98 -22.30
CA SER A 281 -3.78 21.46 -21.18
C SER A 281 -3.02 22.27 -20.13
N LEU A 282 -1.92 21.76 -19.57
CA LEU A 282 -1.24 22.39 -18.43
C LEU A 282 -0.44 23.63 -18.80
N LYS A 283 0.34 23.56 -19.89
CA LYS A 283 1.20 24.64 -20.37
C LYS A 283 2.07 25.25 -19.26
N LEU A 284 2.72 24.37 -18.47
CA LEU A 284 3.58 24.79 -17.35
C LEU A 284 4.80 25.58 -17.84
N ARG A 285 5.26 26.50 -16.99
CA ARG A 285 6.52 27.20 -17.20
C ARG A 285 7.69 26.22 -17.07
N LYS A 286 8.87 26.58 -17.64
CA LYS A 286 10.06 25.70 -17.71
C LYS A 286 10.51 25.15 -16.35
N LEU A 287 10.53 25.98 -15.28
CA LEU A 287 11.01 25.57 -13.97
C LEU A 287 10.12 24.50 -13.27
N PRO A 288 8.78 24.63 -13.17
CA PRO A 288 7.92 23.58 -12.64
C PRO A 288 8.01 22.29 -13.47
N LEU A 289 8.04 22.40 -14.80
CA LEU A 289 8.17 21.23 -15.67
C LEU A 289 9.48 20.48 -15.43
N LEU A 290 10.60 21.22 -15.34
CA LEU A 290 11.92 20.64 -15.07
C LEU A 290 11.96 19.92 -13.73
N ARG A 291 11.30 20.47 -12.68
CA ARG A 291 11.23 19.79 -11.37
C ARG A 291 10.52 18.46 -11.46
N ILE A 292 9.40 18.39 -12.19
CA ILE A 292 8.65 17.15 -12.39
C ILE A 292 9.49 16.13 -13.16
N LEU A 293 10.17 16.54 -14.23
CA LEU A 293 11.04 15.66 -15.02
C LEU A 293 12.24 15.14 -14.23
N ILE A 294 12.86 15.98 -13.39
CA ILE A 294 13.89 15.55 -12.45
C ILE A 294 13.31 14.54 -11.44
N GLY A 295 12.10 14.78 -10.94
CA GLY A 295 11.39 13.84 -10.09
C GLY A 295 11.19 12.47 -10.76
N VAL A 296 10.75 12.45 -12.02
CA VAL A 296 10.64 11.20 -12.82
C VAL A 296 12.00 10.51 -12.94
N GLY A 297 13.09 11.26 -13.17
CA GLY A 297 14.45 10.72 -13.20
C GLY A 297 14.85 10.05 -11.88
N TYR A 298 14.57 10.70 -10.75
CA TYR A 298 14.78 10.09 -9.42
C TYR A 298 13.92 8.86 -9.19
N THR A 299 12.64 8.89 -9.61
CA THR A 299 11.75 7.73 -9.55
C THR A 299 12.32 6.57 -10.36
N TYR A 300 12.74 6.82 -11.59
CA TYR A 300 13.30 5.79 -12.48
C TYR A 300 14.55 5.13 -11.88
N VAL A 301 15.56 5.93 -11.51
CA VAL A 301 16.81 5.39 -10.93
C VAL A 301 16.51 4.68 -9.60
N GLY A 302 15.66 5.28 -8.77
CA GLY A 302 15.28 4.71 -7.49
C GLY A 302 14.59 3.35 -7.63
N LEU A 303 13.64 3.21 -8.57
CA LEU A 303 12.93 1.96 -8.83
C LEU A 303 13.84 0.88 -9.39
N VAL A 304 14.75 1.21 -10.32
CA VAL A 304 15.72 0.26 -10.85
C VAL A 304 16.58 -0.33 -9.73
N LEU A 305 17.14 0.52 -8.86
CA LEU A 305 17.96 0.06 -7.73
C LEU A 305 17.13 -0.76 -6.73
N PHE A 306 15.91 -0.31 -6.43
CA PHE A 306 14.98 -0.97 -5.52
C PHE A 306 14.65 -2.39 -6.02
N LEU A 307 14.14 -2.53 -7.25
CA LEU A 307 13.73 -3.82 -7.81
C LEU A 307 14.91 -4.76 -8.01
N THR A 308 16.07 -4.26 -8.45
CA THR A 308 17.30 -5.07 -8.54
C THR A 308 17.70 -5.63 -7.17
N GLY A 309 17.63 -4.81 -6.11
CA GLY A 309 17.92 -5.25 -4.74
C GLY A 309 16.91 -6.27 -4.21
N VAL A 310 15.62 -6.09 -4.57
CA VAL A 310 14.54 -7.02 -4.23
C VAL A 310 14.76 -8.39 -4.88
N ASN A 311 14.89 -8.41 -6.20
CA ASN A 311 14.90 -9.66 -6.97
C ASN A 311 16.11 -10.53 -6.62
N VAL A 312 17.31 -9.95 -6.57
CA VAL A 312 18.54 -10.70 -6.31
C VAL A 312 18.69 -11.07 -4.83
N GLY A 313 18.39 -10.15 -3.91
CA GLY A 313 18.73 -10.31 -2.50
C GLY A 313 17.53 -10.63 -1.60
N PHE A 314 16.54 -9.73 -1.55
CA PHE A 314 15.49 -9.79 -0.55
C PHE A 314 14.49 -10.91 -0.76
N SER A 315 13.94 -11.05 -1.96
CA SER A 315 12.97 -12.10 -2.28
C SER A 315 13.60 -13.48 -2.16
N SER A 316 14.81 -13.66 -2.69
CA SER A 316 15.53 -14.93 -2.66
C SER A 316 15.84 -15.37 -1.22
N LEU A 317 16.35 -14.46 -0.37
CA LEU A 317 16.61 -14.81 1.03
C LEU A 317 15.31 -15.04 1.80
N GLY A 318 14.28 -14.23 1.58
CA GLY A 318 12.96 -14.43 2.20
C GLY A 318 12.44 -15.84 1.96
N TYR A 319 12.43 -16.26 0.71
CA TYR A 319 11.98 -17.59 0.30
C TYR A 319 12.79 -18.70 0.97
N VAL A 320 14.12 -18.65 0.90
CA VAL A 320 15.01 -19.65 1.52
C VAL A 320 14.82 -19.69 3.02
N LEU A 321 14.71 -18.53 3.67
CA LEU A 321 14.56 -18.45 5.13
C LEU A 321 13.25 -19.10 5.59
N GLY A 322 12.15 -18.86 4.89
CA GLY A 322 10.86 -19.50 5.17
C GLY A 322 10.95 -21.03 5.09
N GLY A 323 11.60 -21.56 4.05
CA GLY A 323 11.81 -22.99 3.87
C GLY A 323 12.71 -23.61 4.95
N VAL A 324 13.88 -23.00 5.20
CA VAL A 324 14.86 -23.52 6.18
C VAL A 324 14.28 -23.61 7.60
N ILE A 325 13.40 -22.68 8.01
CA ILE A 325 12.72 -22.75 9.31
C ILE A 325 11.86 -24.01 9.41
N VAL A 326 11.12 -24.31 8.35
CA VAL A 326 10.25 -25.50 8.29
C VAL A 326 11.08 -26.77 8.26
N ASP A 327 12.10 -26.85 7.41
CA ASP A 327 12.97 -28.03 7.27
C ASP A 327 13.69 -28.41 8.58
N LYS A 328 13.99 -27.41 9.41
CA LYS A 328 14.54 -27.64 10.76
C LYS A 328 13.51 -28.07 11.80
N GLY A 329 12.25 -28.26 11.43
CA GLY A 329 11.17 -28.61 12.36
C GLY A 329 10.73 -27.45 13.27
N LEU A 330 11.10 -26.21 12.93
CA LEU A 330 10.79 -25.01 13.73
C LEU A 330 9.59 -24.23 13.15
N ALA A 331 8.68 -24.90 12.43
CA ALA A 331 7.57 -24.26 11.72
C ALA A 331 6.71 -23.32 12.60
N LEU A 332 6.51 -23.65 13.88
CA LEU A 332 5.77 -22.78 14.82
C LEU A 332 6.47 -21.43 15.07
N LEU A 333 7.79 -21.33 14.86
CA LEU A 333 8.53 -20.08 14.99
C LEU A 333 8.16 -19.07 13.90
N LEU A 334 7.61 -19.50 12.77
CA LEU A 334 7.13 -18.61 11.71
C LEU A 334 6.13 -17.58 12.23
N VAL A 335 5.24 -17.96 13.15
CA VAL A 335 4.18 -17.06 13.66
C VAL A 335 4.76 -15.89 14.47
N PRO A 336 5.52 -16.09 15.56
CA PRO A 336 6.07 -14.99 16.32
C PRO A 336 7.12 -14.17 15.53
N LEU A 337 7.85 -14.81 14.61
CA LEU A 337 8.83 -14.14 13.77
C LEU A 337 8.15 -13.20 12.78
N ALA A 338 7.12 -13.66 12.08
CA ALA A 338 6.35 -12.83 11.17
C ALA A 338 5.62 -11.69 11.91
N ALA A 339 5.10 -11.94 13.10
CA ALA A 339 4.51 -10.88 13.94
C ALA A 339 5.54 -9.82 14.32
N LEU A 340 6.76 -10.22 14.70
CA LEU A 340 7.86 -9.31 15.00
C LEU A 340 8.26 -8.49 13.74
N MET A 341 8.40 -9.14 12.59
CA MET A 341 8.70 -8.45 11.33
C MET A 341 7.58 -7.47 10.96
N GLY A 342 6.32 -7.85 11.08
CA GLY A 342 5.16 -6.99 10.82
C GLY A 342 5.15 -5.73 11.68
N TRP A 343 5.52 -5.86 12.96
CA TRP A 343 5.68 -4.70 13.84
C TRP A 343 6.68 -3.67 13.30
N PHE A 344 7.83 -4.13 12.80
CA PHE A 344 8.86 -3.25 12.27
C PHE A 344 8.52 -2.72 10.87
N ILE A 345 7.93 -3.54 9.99
CA ILE A 345 7.54 -3.15 8.63
C ILE A 345 6.63 -1.91 8.66
N ILE A 346 5.58 -1.94 9.46
CA ILE A 346 4.60 -0.84 9.48
C ILE A 346 5.19 0.45 10.09
N ASN A 347 6.05 0.34 11.10
CA ASN A 347 6.72 1.49 11.67
C ASN A 347 7.71 2.15 10.71
N ALA A 348 8.18 1.37 9.77
CA ALA A 348 9.14 1.76 8.77
C ALA A 348 8.49 2.39 7.53
N GLU A 349 7.18 2.25 7.34
CA GLU A 349 6.46 2.71 6.14
C GLU A 349 6.24 4.24 6.15
N PRO A 350 6.86 4.99 5.21
CA PRO A 350 6.74 6.46 5.20
C PRO A 350 5.30 6.95 5.04
N ALA A 351 4.48 6.25 4.26
CA ALA A 351 3.09 6.60 4.03
C ALA A 351 2.25 6.49 5.31
N VAL A 352 2.59 5.58 6.21
CA VAL A 352 1.94 5.43 7.52
C VAL A 352 2.22 6.63 8.43
N HIS A 353 3.41 7.20 8.38
CA HIS A 353 3.72 8.41 9.15
C HIS A 353 2.87 9.61 8.69
N VAL A 354 2.66 9.75 7.39
CA VAL A 354 1.77 10.78 6.83
C VAL A 354 0.34 10.55 7.29
N LEU A 355 -0.16 9.32 7.22
CA LEU A 355 -1.50 8.95 7.69
C LEU A 355 -1.67 9.26 9.18
N ASN A 356 -0.74 8.86 10.02
CA ASN A 356 -0.79 9.10 11.46
C ASN A 356 -0.90 10.59 11.79
N LYS A 357 -0.14 11.42 11.06
CA LYS A 357 -0.19 12.87 11.21
C LYS A 357 -1.52 13.46 10.75
N GLN A 358 -2.07 12.98 9.64
CA GLN A 358 -3.39 13.39 9.15
C GLN A 358 -4.50 13.07 10.17
N VAL A 359 -4.46 11.88 10.79
CA VAL A 359 -5.43 11.49 11.83
C VAL A 359 -5.29 12.40 13.07
N GLU A 360 -4.07 12.73 13.47
CA GLU A 360 -3.82 13.66 14.58
C GLU A 360 -4.38 15.06 14.30
N GLU A 361 -4.15 15.60 13.09
CA GLU A 361 -4.67 16.89 12.66
C GLU A 361 -6.21 16.91 12.58
N LEU A 362 -6.82 15.85 12.03
CA LEU A 362 -8.29 15.74 11.91
C LEU A 362 -8.98 15.54 13.24
N SER A 363 -8.34 14.87 14.19
CA SER A 363 -8.86 14.67 15.54
C SER A 363 -8.53 15.84 16.48
N ALA A 364 -7.95 16.94 15.97
CA ALA A 364 -7.46 18.06 16.78
C ALA A 364 -6.56 17.61 17.94
N GLY A 365 -5.72 16.59 17.71
CA GLY A 365 -4.79 16.04 18.70
C GLY A 365 -5.41 15.05 19.70
N ALA A 366 -6.71 14.76 19.61
CA ALA A 366 -7.35 13.78 20.50
C ALA A 366 -6.85 12.35 20.29
N ILE A 367 -6.38 12.03 19.09
CA ILE A 367 -5.64 10.80 18.75
C ILE A 367 -4.24 11.24 18.33
N SER A 368 -3.24 10.97 19.18
CA SER A 368 -1.85 11.32 18.84
C SER A 368 -1.30 10.38 17.77
N SER A 369 -0.41 10.91 16.93
CA SER A 369 0.32 10.14 15.90
C SER A 369 1.02 8.92 16.47
N ARG A 370 1.57 9.01 17.70
CA ARG A 370 2.21 7.88 18.39
C ARG A 370 1.20 6.78 18.76
N ALA A 371 0.03 7.14 19.29
CA ALA A 371 -1.01 6.16 19.63
C ALA A 371 -1.53 5.45 18.40
N MET A 372 -1.72 6.18 17.30
CA MET A 372 -2.12 5.65 16.02
C MET A 372 -1.07 4.68 15.45
N GLY A 373 0.21 5.09 15.42
CA GLY A 373 1.31 4.25 14.95
C GLY A 373 1.45 2.96 15.76
N MET A 374 1.38 3.03 17.10
CA MET A 374 1.42 1.86 17.96
C MET A 374 0.25 0.90 17.71
N SER A 375 -0.95 1.44 17.53
CA SER A 375 -2.15 0.67 17.22
C SER A 375 -2.03 -0.08 15.88
N LEU A 376 -1.51 0.59 14.86
CA LEU A 376 -1.22 -0.03 13.56
C LEU A 376 -0.13 -1.10 13.67
N SER A 377 0.92 -0.87 14.48
CA SER A 377 1.99 -1.85 14.67
C SER A 377 1.48 -3.14 15.29
N ILE A 378 0.60 -3.05 16.31
CA ILE A 378 -0.06 -4.22 16.90
C ILE A 378 -0.93 -4.94 15.85
N ALA A 379 -1.71 -4.18 15.09
CA ALA A 379 -2.60 -4.71 14.08
C ALA A 379 -1.85 -5.48 12.98
N ILE A 380 -0.77 -4.89 12.44
CA ILE A 380 0.02 -5.53 11.39
C ILE A 380 0.83 -6.71 11.93
N ALA A 381 1.36 -6.62 13.15
CA ALA A 381 1.98 -7.77 13.81
C ALA A 381 0.99 -8.94 13.93
N ALA A 382 -0.24 -8.67 14.35
CA ALA A 382 -1.29 -9.68 14.42
C ALA A 382 -1.66 -10.22 13.02
N ALA A 383 -1.77 -9.37 12.00
CA ALA A 383 -2.05 -9.76 10.62
C ALA A 383 -0.98 -10.72 10.08
N MET A 384 0.30 -10.39 10.26
CA MET A 384 1.42 -11.21 9.83
C MET A 384 1.48 -12.55 10.57
N GLY A 385 1.21 -12.53 11.88
CA GLY A 385 1.09 -13.75 12.67
C GLY A 385 -0.05 -14.65 12.18
N LEU A 386 -1.24 -14.08 11.92
CA LEU A 386 -2.40 -14.80 11.37
C LEU A 386 -2.11 -15.36 9.97
N ALA A 387 -1.37 -14.61 9.13
CA ALA A 387 -0.95 -15.08 7.82
C ALA A 387 -0.09 -16.35 7.95
N MET A 388 0.84 -16.38 8.90
CA MET A 388 1.65 -17.59 9.14
C MET A 388 0.85 -18.74 9.77
N VAL A 389 -0.11 -18.46 10.63
CA VAL A 389 -1.06 -19.49 11.11
C VAL A 389 -1.80 -20.10 9.92
N ARG A 390 -2.20 -19.29 8.94
CA ARG A 390 -2.85 -19.76 7.73
C ARG A 390 -1.91 -20.63 6.88
N VAL A 391 -0.66 -20.21 6.69
CA VAL A 391 0.38 -21.02 6.02
C VAL A 391 0.53 -22.39 6.68
N LEU A 392 0.56 -22.42 8.02
CA LEU A 392 0.72 -23.68 8.77
C LEU A 392 -0.51 -24.60 8.74
N THR A 393 -1.69 -24.05 8.58
CA THR A 393 -2.96 -24.79 8.72
C THR A 393 -3.68 -25.05 7.40
N GLY A 394 -3.31 -24.32 6.32
CA GLY A 394 -4.00 -24.39 5.02
C GLY A 394 -5.45 -23.88 5.05
N ILE A 395 -5.84 -23.09 6.07
CA ILE A 395 -7.20 -22.56 6.19
C ILE A 395 -7.44 -21.54 5.08
N SER A 396 -8.61 -21.63 4.42
CA SER A 396 -9.00 -20.69 3.36
C SER A 396 -8.98 -19.24 3.85
N ILE A 397 -8.50 -18.33 3.01
CA ILE A 397 -8.44 -16.90 3.29
C ILE A 397 -9.82 -16.31 3.62
N LEU A 398 -10.90 -16.86 3.10
CA LEU A 398 -12.26 -16.39 3.35
C LEU A 398 -12.64 -16.39 4.84
N TRP A 399 -12.11 -17.34 5.62
CA TRP A 399 -12.36 -17.37 7.08
C TRP A 399 -11.75 -16.16 7.82
N PHE A 400 -10.82 -15.46 7.21
CA PHE A 400 -10.22 -14.26 7.78
C PHE A 400 -10.81 -12.99 7.16
N VAL A 401 -10.91 -12.92 5.82
CA VAL A 401 -11.32 -11.69 5.15
C VAL A 401 -12.83 -11.42 5.28
N VAL A 402 -13.68 -12.44 5.26
CA VAL A 402 -15.14 -12.24 5.41
C VAL A 402 -15.48 -11.63 6.78
N PRO A 403 -15.07 -12.21 7.93
CA PRO A 403 -15.32 -11.56 9.21
C PRO A 403 -14.57 -10.24 9.37
N GLY A 404 -13.33 -10.12 8.88
CA GLY A 404 -12.55 -8.89 9.01
C GLY A 404 -13.18 -7.70 8.28
N TYR A 405 -13.51 -7.85 7.01
CA TYR A 405 -14.24 -6.81 6.27
C TYR A 405 -15.67 -6.63 6.80
N GLY A 406 -16.33 -7.70 7.26
CA GLY A 406 -17.62 -7.62 7.93
C GLY A 406 -17.58 -6.72 9.17
N ILE A 407 -16.57 -6.89 10.03
CA ILE A 407 -16.34 -6.03 11.20
C ILE A 407 -16.03 -4.59 10.75
N ALA A 408 -15.16 -4.39 9.75
CA ALA A 408 -14.83 -3.07 9.26
C ALA A 408 -16.05 -2.33 8.69
N LEU A 409 -16.89 -3.02 7.93
CA LEU A 409 -18.14 -2.46 7.40
C LEU A 409 -19.15 -2.18 8.52
N ALA A 410 -19.28 -3.06 9.51
CA ALA A 410 -20.15 -2.84 10.67
C ALA A 410 -19.69 -1.63 11.50
N LEU A 411 -18.38 -1.50 11.78
CA LEU A 411 -17.82 -0.34 12.48
C LEU A 411 -18.11 0.98 11.76
N SER A 412 -18.18 0.98 10.44
CA SER A 412 -18.49 2.19 9.65
C SER A 412 -19.83 2.85 9.99
N PHE A 413 -20.74 2.13 10.63
CA PHE A 413 -22.02 2.69 11.09
C PHE A 413 -21.91 3.45 12.41
N PHE A 414 -20.90 3.16 13.20
CA PHE A 414 -20.69 3.72 14.54
C PHE A 414 -19.64 4.83 14.59
N VAL A 415 -18.91 5.04 13.48
CA VAL A 415 -17.79 5.97 13.40
C VAL A 415 -18.09 7.08 12.40
N PRO A 416 -17.59 8.33 12.59
CA PRO A 416 -17.74 9.40 11.63
C PRO A 416 -17.22 9.01 10.23
N SER A 417 -17.90 9.49 9.19
CA SER A 417 -17.58 9.16 7.79
C SER A 417 -16.13 9.40 7.41
N THR A 418 -15.52 10.46 7.97
CA THR A 418 -14.10 10.80 7.76
C THR A 418 -13.17 9.69 8.27
N PHE A 419 -13.43 9.18 9.50
CA PHE A 419 -12.63 8.08 10.05
C PHE A 419 -12.82 6.79 9.26
N THR A 420 -14.03 6.51 8.78
CA THR A 420 -14.29 5.38 7.88
C THR A 420 -13.47 5.53 6.59
N ALA A 421 -13.48 6.70 5.97
CA ALA A 421 -12.74 6.95 4.75
C ALA A 421 -11.23 6.79 4.94
N ILE A 422 -10.67 7.38 6.00
CA ILE A 422 -9.24 7.25 6.36
C ILE A 422 -8.89 5.78 6.67
N ALA A 423 -9.74 5.07 7.41
CA ALA A 423 -9.53 3.67 7.73
C ALA A 423 -9.38 2.81 6.48
N PHE A 424 -10.31 2.95 5.55
CA PHE A 424 -10.28 2.18 4.31
C PHE A 424 -9.13 2.61 3.37
N ASP A 425 -8.75 3.88 3.35
CA ASP A 425 -7.54 4.33 2.64
C ASP A 425 -6.26 3.79 3.28
N SER A 426 -6.24 3.66 4.63
CA SER A 426 -5.05 3.19 5.35
C SER A 426 -4.70 1.72 5.08
N GLY A 427 -5.67 0.92 4.68
CA GLY A 427 -5.42 -0.47 4.28
C GLY A 427 -4.43 -0.59 3.14
N GLY A 428 -4.61 0.24 2.10
CA GLY A 428 -3.67 0.29 0.99
C GLY A 428 -2.30 0.89 1.36
N VAL A 429 -2.28 1.81 2.32
CA VAL A 429 -1.04 2.43 2.80
C VAL A 429 -0.20 1.46 3.65
N ALA A 430 -0.84 0.54 4.37
CA ALA A 430 -0.17 -0.37 5.30
C ALA A 430 0.52 -1.57 4.63
N SER A 431 0.14 -1.90 3.41
CA SER A 431 0.70 -3.01 2.63
C SER A 431 1.97 -2.62 1.85
N GLY A 432 2.89 -1.90 2.48
CA GLY A 432 4.09 -1.35 1.85
C GLY A 432 5.02 -2.36 1.18
N PRO A 433 6.05 -1.87 0.46
CA PRO A 433 6.92 -2.67 -0.41
C PRO A 433 7.54 -3.90 0.25
N LEU A 434 7.94 -3.82 1.51
CA LEU A 434 8.56 -4.94 2.21
C LEU A 434 7.61 -6.11 2.48
N THR A 435 6.31 -5.85 2.50
CA THR A 435 5.29 -6.91 2.62
C THR A 435 5.27 -7.79 1.37
N ALA A 436 5.28 -7.20 0.20
CA ALA A 436 5.25 -7.92 -1.08
C ALA A 436 6.63 -8.50 -1.44
N THR A 437 7.72 -7.80 -1.12
CA THR A 437 9.06 -8.14 -1.60
C THR A 437 9.84 -9.09 -0.69
N PHE A 438 9.48 -9.16 0.59
CA PHE A 438 10.15 -10.05 1.56
C PHE A 438 9.18 -11.03 2.23
N MET A 439 8.06 -10.51 2.80
CA MET A 439 7.17 -11.35 3.58
C MET A 439 6.36 -12.34 2.74
N LEU A 440 5.95 -11.96 1.53
CA LEU A 440 5.28 -12.87 0.63
C LEU A 440 6.22 -14.00 0.16
N PRO A 441 7.45 -13.75 -0.35
CA PRO A 441 8.43 -14.80 -0.60
C PRO A 441 8.74 -15.68 0.62
N PHE A 442 8.83 -15.10 1.82
CA PHE A 442 9.02 -15.85 3.06
C PHE A 442 7.86 -16.84 3.32
N ALA A 443 6.62 -16.40 3.11
CA ALA A 443 5.44 -17.25 3.20
C ALA A 443 5.45 -18.33 2.11
N MET A 444 5.85 -18.00 0.87
CA MET A 444 5.94 -18.95 -0.24
C MET A 444 6.96 -20.05 0.06
N GLY A 445 8.15 -19.70 0.54
CA GLY A 445 9.18 -20.66 0.91
C GLY A 445 8.72 -21.60 2.05
N ALA A 446 8.08 -21.04 3.06
CA ALA A 446 7.49 -21.85 4.15
C ALA A 446 6.39 -22.79 3.64
N THR A 447 5.50 -22.32 2.77
CA THR A 447 4.43 -23.12 2.17
C THR A 447 4.98 -24.25 1.32
N THR A 448 6.00 -23.98 0.49
CA THR A 448 6.65 -25.00 -0.35
C THR A 448 7.30 -26.09 0.50
N ALA A 449 8.02 -25.72 1.56
CA ALA A 449 8.65 -26.67 2.46
C ALA A 449 7.63 -27.52 3.26
N LEU A 450 6.44 -26.97 3.53
CA LEU A 450 5.33 -27.71 4.14
C LEU A 450 4.61 -28.64 3.15
N GLY A 451 4.92 -28.58 1.85
CA GLY A 451 4.21 -29.30 0.80
C GLY A 451 2.82 -28.74 0.50
N GLY A 452 2.55 -27.50 0.89
CA GLY A 452 1.31 -26.78 0.63
C GLY A 452 1.27 -26.17 -0.78
N ASN A 453 0.13 -25.55 -1.11
CA ASN A 453 -0.06 -24.84 -2.37
C ASN A 453 0.21 -23.33 -2.16
N THR A 454 1.25 -22.81 -2.82
CA THR A 454 1.64 -21.39 -2.69
C THR A 454 0.51 -20.43 -3.06
N MET A 455 -0.30 -20.76 -4.08
CA MET A 455 -1.44 -19.91 -4.52
C MET A 455 -2.53 -19.80 -3.46
N THR A 456 -2.85 -20.89 -2.76
CA THR A 456 -3.92 -20.90 -1.75
C THR A 456 -3.40 -20.52 -0.37
N ASP A 457 -2.16 -20.83 -0.01
CA ASP A 457 -1.70 -20.80 1.37
C ASP A 457 -0.73 -19.62 1.65
N ALA A 458 0.17 -19.27 0.71
CA ALA A 458 1.09 -18.16 0.87
C ALA A 458 0.46 -16.82 0.49
N PHE A 459 -0.18 -16.75 -0.68
CA PHE A 459 -0.92 -15.55 -1.07
C PHE A 459 -2.07 -15.28 -0.10
N GLY A 460 -2.49 -14.04 0.03
CA GLY A 460 -3.47 -13.56 1.02
C GLY A 460 -2.81 -12.91 2.24
N LEU A 461 -1.48 -12.93 2.31
CA LEU A 461 -0.73 -12.23 3.36
C LEU A 461 -0.91 -10.72 3.25
N VAL A 462 -0.76 -10.16 2.06
CA VAL A 462 -0.92 -8.73 1.80
C VAL A 462 -2.35 -8.29 2.09
N ALA A 463 -3.33 -9.12 1.74
CA ALA A 463 -4.74 -8.87 2.02
C ALA A 463 -5.04 -8.76 3.53
N LEU A 464 -4.46 -9.64 4.35
CA LEU A 464 -4.61 -9.57 5.80
C LEU A 464 -3.98 -8.29 6.38
N VAL A 465 -2.82 -7.92 5.88
CA VAL A 465 -2.13 -6.67 6.25
C VAL A 465 -2.97 -5.46 5.85
N ALA A 466 -3.52 -5.42 4.64
CA ALA A 466 -4.38 -4.34 4.18
C ALA A 466 -5.71 -4.25 4.94
N MET A 467 -6.25 -5.37 5.41
CA MET A 467 -7.52 -5.43 6.13
C MET A 467 -7.43 -4.89 7.56
N MET A 468 -6.34 -5.13 8.28
CA MET A 468 -6.24 -4.81 9.70
C MET A 468 -6.32 -3.31 10.03
N PRO A 469 -5.73 -2.39 9.26
CA PRO A 469 -5.91 -0.96 9.46
C PRO A 469 -7.36 -0.50 9.37
N LEU A 470 -8.19 -1.14 8.53
CA LEU A 470 -9.60 -0.82 8.39
C LEU A 470 -10.34 -0.94 9.73
N ILE A 471 -10.01 -1.97 10.49
CA ILE A 471 -10.60 -2.21 11.82
C ILE A 471 -9.98 -1.26 12.85
N THR A 472 -8.65 -1.20 12.88
CA THR A 472 -7.89 -0.50 13.92
C THR A 472 -8.14 1.00 13.92
N VAL A 473 -8.13 1.63 12.74
CA VAL A 473 -8.38 3.08 12.60
C VAL A 473 -9.83 3.42 12.96
N GLN A 474 -10.79 2.55 12.63
CA GLN A 474 -12.19 2.76 13.02
C GLN A 474 -12.39 2.57 14.53
N VAL A 475 -11.72 1.62 15.16
CA VAL A 475 -11.74 1.47 16.62
C VAL A 475 -11.18 2.73 17.29
N MET A 476 -10.07 3.29 16.78
CA MET A 476 -9.54 4.56 17.27
C MET A 476 -10.53 5.72 17.05
N GLY A 477 -11.23 5.75 15.92
CA GLY A 477 -12.31 6.71 15.65
C GLY A 477 -13.49 6.58 16.63
N ALA A 478 -13.87 5.36 16.99
CA ALA A 478 -14.90 5.12 17.99
C ALA A 478 -14.46 5.61 19.39
N ILE A 479 -13.21 5.34 19.78
CA ILE A 479 -12.64 5.86 21.03
C ILE A 479 -12.65 7.40 21.04
N TYR A 480 -12.33 8.02 19.91
CA TYR A 480 -12.39 9.48 19.75
C TYR A 480 -13.82 10.01 20.01
N VAL A 481 -14.84 9.41 19.41
CA VAL A 481 -16.24 9.81 19.60
C VAL A 481 -16.65 9.74 21.07
N VAL A 482 -16.31 8.63 21.73
CA VAL A 482 -16.61 8.46 23.16
C VAL A 482 -15.90 9.51 24.02
N LYS A 483 -14.63 9.79 23.78
CA LYS A 483 -13.87 10.81 24.52
C LYS A 483 -14.44 12.22 24.26
N SER A 484 -14.71 12.57 23.01
CA SER A 484 -15.21 13.90 22.68
C SER A 484 -16.61 14.15 23.26
N SER A 485 -17.47 13.12 23.33
CA SER A 485 -18.77 13.21 23.96
C SER A 485 -18.66 13.47 25.48
N ARG A 486 -17.69 12.84 26.15
CA ARG A 486 -17.45 13.05 27.59
C ARG A 486 -16.96 14.45 27.90
N VAL A 487 -16.07 15.00 27.07
CA VAL A 487 -15.56 16.38 27.23
C VAL A 487 -16.70 17.37 27.03
N LYS A 488 -17.54 17.25 26.01
CA LYS A 488 -18.72 18.09 25.79
C LYS A 488 -19.71 18.01 26.96
N THR A 489 -19.88 16.83 27.58
CA THR A 489 -20.76 16.68 28.74
C THR A 489 -20.17 17.34 29.98
N GLN A 490 -18.84 17.38 30.14
CA GLN A 490 -18.17 18.11 31.23
C GLN A 490 -18.21 19.64 31.03
N GLU A 491 -18.09 20.13 29.79
CA GLU A 491 -18.24 21.56 29.50
C GLU A 491 -19.68 22.03 29.53
N ALA A 492 -20.65 21.14 29.32
CA ALA A 492 -22.09 21.42 29.42
C ALA A 492 -22.63 21.26 30.87
N ALA A 493 -21.83 20.83 31.84
CA ALA A 493 -22.20 20.96 33.23
C ALA A 493 -22.36 22.46 33.53
N PRO A 494 -23.55 22.93 34.00
CA PRO A 494 -23.74 24.33 34.22
C PRO A 494 -22.71 24.78 35.26
N VAL A 495 -21.74 25.57 34.82
CA VAL A 495 -21.05 26.47 35.73
C VAL A 495 -22.16 27.38 36.21
N PHE A 496 -22.65 27.17 37.42
CA PHE A 496 -23.40 28.19 38.09
C PHE A 496 -22.43 29.38 38.21
N ALA A 497 -22.53 30.26 37.23
CA ALA A 497 -21.92 31.56 37.36
C ALA A 497 -22.61 32.17 38.57
N ASP A 498 -21.89 32.33 39.66
CA ASP A 498 -22.23 33.33 40.65
C ASP A 498 -22.62 34.58 39.86
N GLU A 499 -23.82 35.04 40.12
CA GLU A 499 -24.33 36.30 39.53
C GLU A 499 -23.52 37.46 40.04
N GLY A 500 -22.29 37.58 39.53
CA GLY A 500 -21.50 38.80 39.59
C GLY A 500 -22.03 39.73 38.52
N VAL A 501 -22.88 40.65 38.92
CA VAL A 501 -23.30 41.78 38.10
C VAL A 501 -22.04 42.52 37.67
N ILE A 502 -21.65 42.43 36.39
CA ILE A 502 -20.60 43.27 35.81
C ILE A 502 -21.28 44.60 35.48
N GLU A 503 -21.19 45.59 36.35
CA GLU A 503 -21.53 46.98 36.03
C GLU A 503 -20.52 47.50 34.98
N LEU A 504 -20.98 47.68 33.75
CA LEU A 504 -20.25 48.42 32.74
C LEU A 504 -20.29 49.89 33.08
N TRP A 505 -19.20 50.45 33.55
CA TRP A 505 -19.04 51.90 33.69
C TRP A 505 -18.93 52.52 32.30
N GLU A 506 -19.90 53.34 31.92
CA GLU A 506 -19.78 54.27 30.81
C GLU A 506 -18.70 55.29 31.17
N VAL A 507 -17.62 55.34 30.41
CA VAL A 507 -16.67 56.45 30.42
C VAL A 507 -17.20 57.50 29.44
N ALA A 508 -17.58 58.65 30.01
CA ALA A 508 -17.98 59.84 29.27
C ALA A 508 -16.76 60.47 28.54
#